data_5d61658e15d4693db410595494000839
#
_entry.id   5d61658e15d4693db410595494000839
#
_cell.length_a   1.000
_cell.length_b   1.000
_cell.length_c   1.000
_cell.angle_alpha   90.00
_cell.angle_beta   90.00
_cell.angle_gamma   90.00
#
_symmetry.space_group_name_H-M   'P 1'
#
loop_
_entity.id
_entity.type
_entity.pdbx_description
1 polymer ?
#
loop_
_entity_poly.entity_id
_entity_poly.type
_entity_poly.pdbx_seq_one_letter_code
_entity_poly.pdbx_strand_id
1 'polypeptide(L)'
;MAVGLRGYTQGSTANVGTSIAWPAGSAAGDLALVHCGGSYPNNGPQTSGWTPVGHKSHWKILTSTDVATALIVNASHVKLQVFTGARGIGRTATVNGLTIQAAGSYLYVESARSASSIAPATYRLGAEWQDENGYWQAAYALASGAGWAAIPSMGSGATSYSYEVLPASAPSAPILTTPDAGASVDQTLALTFGWDHQSSFAQTGRRVRLTTGATVRWIDAAGALQTTEQSVATASTTATLNAAALTAGAAYTWAVSTQDDNGWSAYSAERALNPIAPPTISSVTVSSPAGDLSPTVTWAATAGSGVLTAHQVWICNAADTDPTTAPLWTSGVLANTVSPDTAPATVAWTNGQSLKAWVRVWQTGGVYRTLSSTAFTVSWTPPPTPTVTASAASSPPTVSVSGVTAGNTVEVEQQLDGVTWTPLTSRVAAGTSLTGIPSPLAATGASVSFRARQATTVDGVLMQSAWSTVASITAAPSGCYVVDDDDRSVYLDAPLESDGPREIVQSVSVTYGLGASSARVDRTPEAGERGSLVWVTTTAAERAALLAWLDARTVFWIVFPPEDGLATAAKRVARTTPRSWERLAQVAIPHRLIPMSWVEQP
;
A
#
# COMPACT_ATOMS: atom_id res chain seq x y z
N MET A 1 11.74 28.51 37.44
CA MET A 1 12.57 28.33 38.66
C MET A 1 13.83 29.17 38.53
N ALA A 2 14.38 29.68 39.63
CA ALA A 2 15.69 30.32 39.56
C ALA A 2 16.76 29.24 39.37
N VAL A 3 17.80 29.56 38.60
CA VAL A 3 18.98 28.70 38.47
C VAL A 3 19.67 28.55 39.82
N GLY A 4 20.06 27.38 40.21
CA GLY A 4 20.85 27.07 41.37
C GLY A 4 22.07 26.23 41.05
N LEU A 5 23.20 26.47 41.68
CA LEU A 5 24.36 25.58 41.60
C LEU A 5 24.11 24.35 42.49
N ARG A 6 24.05 23.16 41.89
CA ARG A 6 23.96 21.90 42.65
C ARG A 6 25.29 21.54 43.30
N GLY A 7 26.35 21.70 42.55
CA GLY A 7 27.67 21.34 42.99
C GLY A 7 28.71 21.47 41.89
N TYR A 8 29.95 21.20 42.28
CA TYR A 8 31.06 21.13 41.33
C TYR A 8 32.01 19.99 41.70
N THR A 9 32.67 19.47 40.68
CA THR A 9 33.79 18.54 40.82
C THR A 9 34.98 19.12 40.08
N GLN A 10 36.16 19.05 40.69
CA GLN A 10 37.40 19.46 40.06
C GLN A 10 38.45 18.35 40.20
N GLY A 11 39.35 18.27 39.26
CA GLY A 11 40.45 17.30 39.28
C GLY A 11 41.59 17.73 38.37
N SER A 12 42.80 17.40 38.75
CA SER A 12 43.95 17.39 37.86
C SER A 12 44.16 15.97 37.37
N THR A 13 44.22 15.80 36.09
CA THR A 13 44.41 14.49 35.47
C THR A 13 45.63 14.54 34.58
N ALA A 14 46.51 13.57 34.71
CA ALA A 14 47.73 13.50 33.91
C ALA A 14 47.48 12.81 32.54
N ASN A 15 46.28 12.34 32.26
CA ASN A 15 46.02 11.43 31.15
C ASN A 15 44.77 11.76 30.32
N VAL A 16 44.82 11.39 29.07
CA VAL A 16 43.69 11.37 28.14
C VAL A 16 42.66 10.30 28.56
N GLY A 17 41.37 10.62 28.47
CA GLY A 17 40.29 9.67 28.79
C GLY A 17 40.00 9.51 30.27
N THR A 18 40.24 10.52 31.07
CA THR A 18 39.98 10.47 32.52
C THR A 18 38.50 10.55 32.85
N SER A 19 38.05 9.69 33.77
CA SER A 19 36.67 9.64 34.26
C SER A 19 36.51 10.64 35.42
N ILE A 20 35.50 11.50 35.30
CA ILE A 20 35.14 12.49 36.33
C ILE A 20 33.74 12.16 36.85
N ALA A 21 33.63 12.06 38.17
CA ALA A 21 32.34 11.84 38.83
C ALA A 21 31.47 13.10 38.79
N TRP A 22 30.19 12.92 38.62
CA TRP A 22 29.23 14.02 38.75
C TRP A 22 29.17 14.54 40.18
N PRO A 23 28.95 15.85 40.36
CA PRO A 23 28.65 16.38 41.69
C PRO A 23 27.47 15.67 42.35
N ALA A 24 27.49 15.52 43.64
CA ALA A 24 26.42 14.87 44.39
C ALA A 24 25.07 15.56 44.13
N GLY A 25 24.03 14.74 43.86
CA GLY A 25 22.68 15.22 43.56
C GLY A 25 22.45 15.66 42.11
N SER A 26 23.41 15.48 41.19
CA SER A 26 23.17 15.71 39.76
C SER A 26 22.05 14.83 39.26
N ALA A 27 21.17 15.39 38.41
CA ALA A 27 19.98 14.72 37.90
C ALA A 27 19.81 15.01 36.41
N ALA A 28 19.03 14.17 35.73
CA ALA A 28 18.57 14.44 34.36
C ALA A 28 17.81 15.79 34.36
N GLY A 29 18.04 16.59 33.31
CA GLY A 29 17.49 17.95 33.21
C GLY A 29 18.40 19.04 33.80
N ASP A 30 19.41 18.71 34.58
CA ASP A 30 20.40 19.70 35.05
C ASP A 30 21.32 20.12 33.89
N LEU A 31 21.84 21.36 33.96
CA LEU A 31 22.85 21.83 33.02
C LEU A 31 24.24 21.55 33.58
N ALA A 32 25.06 20.84 32.85
CA ALA A 32 26.47 20.69 33.14
C ALA A 32 27.30 21.66 32.31
N LEU A 33 28.23 22.37 32.97
CA LEU A 33 29.26 23.20 32.36
C LEU A 33 30.63 22.63 32.76
N VAL A 34 31.42 22.23 31.78
CA VAL A 34 32.75 21.67 31.99
C VAL A 34 33.81 22.56 31.35
N HIS A 35 34.83 22.89 32.11
CA HIS A 35 36.05 23.50 31.60
C HIS A 35 37.16 22.46 31.54
N CYS A 36 37.80 22.33 30.37
CA CYS A 36 38.85 21.36 30.10
C CYS A 36 40.18 22.06 29.78
N GLY A 37 41.02 22.26 30.80
CA GLY A 37 42.34 22.87 30.66
C GLY A 37 43.41 21.88 30.21
N GLY A 38 44.51 22.42 29.63
CA GLY A 38 45.66 21.64 29.20
C GLY A 38 46.06 21.84 27.74
N SER A 39 47.22 21.31 27.40
CA SER A 39 47.82 21.46 26.06
C SER A 39 47.50 20.31 25.10
N TYR A 40 46.58 19.42 25.44
CA TYR A 40 46.24 18.30 24.58
C TYR A 40 45.47 18.74 23.33
N PRO A 41 45.77 18.19 22.17
CA PRO A 41 44.90 18.34 21.01
C PRO A 41 43.53 17.70 21.31
N ASN A 42 42.44 18.38 20.98
CA ASN A 42 41.05 17.95 21.27
C ASN A 42 40.66 17.92 22.76
N ASN A 43 41.10 18.92 23.54
CA ASN A 43 40.61 19.11 24.90
C ASN A 43 39.08 19.21 24.90
N GLY A 44 38.43 18.38 25.69
CA GLY A 44 36.97 18.41 25.84
C GLY A 44 36.37 17.08 26.28
N PRO A 45 35.04 17.09 26.51
CA PRO A 45 34.29 15.88 26.78
C PRO A 45 34.35 14.89 25.62
N GLN A 46 34.53 13.62 25.91
CA GLN A 46 34.62 12.53 24.90
C GLN A 46 33.27 11.89 24.59
N THR A 47 32.22 12.28 25.32
CA THR A 47 30.85 11.84 25.06
C THR A 47 30.12 12.81 24.15
N SER A 48 29.13 12.35 23.39
CA SER A 48 28.35 13.18 22.46
C SER A 48 27.41 14.16 23.17
N GLY A 49 26.95 15.17 22.44
CA GLY A 49 25.91 16.11 22.87
C GLY A 49 26.41 17.33 23.67
N TRP A 50 27.70 17.54 23.74
CA TRP A 50 28.28 18.75 24.37
C TRP A 50 28.39 19.88 23.34
N THR A 51 27.99 21.08 23.79
CA THR A 51 28.07 22.28 22.97
C THR A 51 29.26 23.13 23.48
N PRO A 52 30.24 23.48 22.62
CA PRO A 52 31.33 24.33 23.01
C PRO A 52 30.84 25.76 23.30
N VAL A 53 31.40 26.37 24.35
CA VAL A 53 31.13 27.76 24.73
C VAL A 53 32.37 28.39 25.28
N GLY A 54 32.82 29.50 24.67
CA GLY A 54 34.00 30.20 25.11
C GLY A 54 35.30 29.38 25.04
N HIS A 55 36.28 29.74 25.91
CA HIS A 55 37.61 29.13 25.94
C HIS A 55 37.59 27.78 26.68
N LYS A 56 37.79 26.68 25.93
CA LYS A 56 37.90 25.31 26.48
C LYS A 56 36.71 24.85 27.35
N SER A 57 35.57 25.56 27.28
CA SER A 57 34.38 25.24 28.04
C SER A 57 33.31 24.61 27.15
N HIS A 58 32.55 23.66 27.68
CA HIS A 58 31.48 22.98 27.03
C HIS A 58 30.29 22.82 27.99
N TRP A 59 29.10 22.86 27.45
CA TRP A 59 27.89 22.63 28.25
C TRP A 59 26.97 21.60 27.62
N LYS A 60 26.13 21.01 28.46
CA LYS A 60 25.12 20.03 28.07
C LYS A 60 23.99 20.01 29.11
N ILE A 61 22.76 19.78 28.65
CA ILE A 61 21.68 19.32 29.54
C ILE A 61 21.84 17.81 29.75
N LEU A 62 21.90 17.41 31.00
CA LEU A 62 22.15 16.02 31.38
C LEU A 62 20.92 15.16 31.08
N THR A 63 21.17 13.99 30.53
CA THR A 63 20.19 12.92 30.39
C THR A 63 20.30 11.91 31.55
N SER A 64 19.33 11.01 31.69
CA SER A 64 19.43 9.90 32.66
C SER A 64 20.66 9.02 32.41
N THR A 65 21.04 8.84 31.15
CA THR A 65 22.24 8.08 30.77
C THR A 65 23.52 8.81 31.20
N ASP A 66 23.59 10.13 31.03
CA ASP A 66 24.74 10.91 31.45
C ASP A 66 24.98 10.79 32.97
N VAL A 67 23.93 10.93 33.77
CA VAL A 67 24.04 10.89 35.23
C VAL A 67 24.39 9.49 35.75
N ALA A 68 23.99 8.45 35.02
CA ALA A 68 24.28 7.04 35.34
C ALA A 68 25.73 6.62 35.00
N THR A 69 26.43 7.43 34.18
CA THR A 69 27.80 7.15 33.72
C THR A 69 28.73 8.31 34.11
N ALA A 70 29.97 8.01 34.41
CA ALA A 70 30.95 9.09 34.67
C ALA A 70 31.29 9.86 33.40
N LEU A 71 31.57 11.15 33.52
CA LEU A 71 32.01 12.00 32.40
C LEU A 71 33.46 11.63 32.02
N ILE A 72 33.68 11.32 30.76
CA ILE A 72 35.03 11.08 30.21
C ILE A 72 35.52 12.35 29.52
N VAL A 73 36.70 12.80 29.88
CA VAL A 73 37.31 14.03 29.34
C VAL A 73 38.75 13.81 28.91
N ASN A 74 39.17 14.58 27.92
CA ASN A 74 40.58 14.78 27.58
C ASN A 74 41.03 16.15 28.07
N ALA A 75 41.68 16.20 29.20
CA ALA A 75 42.19 17.43 29.77
C ALA A 75 43.18 17.11 30.87
N SER A 76 44.16 17.99 31.08
CA SER A 76 45.07 17.90 32.26
C SER A 76 44.42 18.44 33.53
N HIS A 77 43.47 19.35 33.36
CA HIS A 77 42.70 19.95 34.45
C HIS A 77 41.23 20.02 34.03
N VAL A 78 40.35 19.64 34.94
CA VAL A 78 38.89 19.65 34.65
C VAL A 78 38.18 20.35 35.80
N LYS A 79 37.22 21.18 35.42
CA LYS A 79 36.21 21.68 36.35
C LYS A 79 34.85 21.43 35.77
N LEU A 80 34.03 20.68 36.48
CA LEU A 80 32.67 20.37 36.16
C LEU A 80 31.74 21.04 37.17
N GLN A 81 30.77 21.79 36.67
CA GLN A 81 29.73 22.42 37.46
C GLN A 81 28.37 21.97 36.96
N VAL A 82 27.44 21.78 37.88
CA VAL A 82 26.08 21.34 37.56
C VAL A 82 25.09 22.32 38.15
N PHE A 83 24.23 22.85 37.31
CA PHE A 83 23.20 23.82 37.65
C PHE A 83 21.83 23.18 37.53
N THR A 84 21.01 23.30 38.57
CA THR A 84 19.60 22.94 38.53
C THR A 84 18.76 24.13 38.07
N GLY A 85 17.61 23.84 37.44
CA GLY A 85 16.72 24.89 36.96
C GLY A 85 17.25 25.71 35.79
N ALA A 86 18.30 25.23 35.10
CA ALA A 86 18.90 25.89 33.95
C ALA A 86 18.44 25.25 32.63
N ARG A 87 18.26 26.03 31.58
CA ARG A 87 17.87 25.57 30.24
C ARG A 87 18.99 25.65 29.20
N GLY A 88 20.05 26.31 29.48
CA GLY A 88 21.17 26.51 28.54
C GLY A 88 22.08 27.66 28.93
N ILE A 89 23.08 27.85 28.11
CA ILE A 89 23.95 29.04 28.20
C ILE A 89 23.39 30.11 27.25
N GLY A 90 23.14 31.29 27.79
CA GLY A 90 22.69 32.44 27.03
C GLY A 90 23.87 33.19 26.40
N ARG A 91 24.01 34.49 26.74
CA ARG A 91 25.11 35.29 26.24
C ARG A 91 26.43 34.91 26.90
N THR A 92 27.49 35.09 26.17
CA THR A 92 28.88 34.92 26.65
C THR A 92 29.67 36.19 26.35
N ALA A 93 30.64 36.50 27.17
CA ALA A 93 31.54 37.62 26.95
C ALA A 93 32.95 37.30 27.43
N THR A 94 33.93 37.93 26.78
CA THR A 94 35.36 37.89 27.16
C THR A 94 35.85 39.22 27.72
N VAL A 95 34.93 40.11 28.09
CA VAL A 95 35.20 41.48 28.53
C VAL A 95 34.38 41.83 29.78
N ASN A 96 34.64 42.94 30.38
CA ASN A 96 34.16 43.40 31.68
C ASN A 96 32.66 43.68 31.81
N GLY A 97 31.83 42.82 31.25
CA GLY A 97 30.38 42.90 31.43
C GLY A 97 29.60 42.04 30.47
N LEU A 98 28.43 41.64 30.90
CA LEU A 98 27.50 40.81 30.15
C LEU A 98 26.07 41.37 30.31
N THR A 99 25.33 41.53 29.22
CA THR A 99 23.92 41.87 29.31
C THR A 99 23.09 40.62 29.58
N ILE A 100 22.50 40.54 30.76
CA ILE A 100 21.63 39.45 31.18
C ILE A 100 20.34 39.49 30.37
N GLN A 101 19.95 38.36 29.81
CA GLN A 101 18.74 38.20 28.98
C GLN A 101 17.49 37.96 29.82
N ALA A 102 17.60 37.25 30.93
CA ALA A 102 16.44 36.87 31.72
C ALA A 102 16.67 37.07 33.23
N ALA A 103 15.65 37.53 33.91
CA ALA A 103 15.64 37.51 35.37
C ALA A 103 15.73 36.07 35.88
N GLY A 104 16.50 35.86 36.94
CA GLY A 104 16.73 34.52 37.49
C GLY A 104 17.86 33.75 36.84
N SER A 105 18.54 34.32 35.80
CA SER A 105 19.79 33.77 35.27
C SER A 105 20.89 33.74 36.31
N TYR A 106 21.78 32.75 36.19
CA TYR A 106 23.01 32.71 36.95
C TYR A 106 24.13 33.31 36.10
N LEU A 107 24.81 34.31 36.62
CA LEU A 107 26.02 34.79 35.99
C LEU A 107 27.19 33.97 36.53
N TYR A 108 27.84 33.24 35.66
CA TYR A 108 29.05 32.49 35.96
C TYR A 108 30.25 33.14 35.29
N VAL A 109 31.29 33.37 36.02
CA VAL A 109 32.51 34.06 35.57
C VAL A 109 33.71 33.19 35.86
N GLU A 110 34.54 32.95 34.86
CA GLU A 110 35.87 32.35 34.97
C GLU A 110 36.92 33.41 34.68
N SER A 111 37.90 33.53 35.50
CA SER A 111 38.99 34.49 35.30
C SER A 111 40.35 33.92 35.66
N ALA A 112 41.34 34.20 34.82
CA ALA A 112 42.73 33.94 35.17
C ALA A 112 43.12 34.84 36.33
N ARG A 113 43.77 34.27 37.35
CA ARG A 113 44.09 34.91 38.59
C ARG A 113 45.59 35.17 38.74
N SER A 114 45.99 36.39 39.13
CA SER A 114 47.23 36.59 39.83
C SER A 114 47.02 36.33 41.34
N ALA A 115 48.00 35.82 42.01
CA ALA A 115 47.93 35.24 43.37
C ALA A 115 47.21 36.05 44.47
N SER A 116 46.63 37.20 44.19
CA SER A 116 46.03 38.11 45.20
C SER A 116 44.58 38.57 44.87
N SER A 117 43.91 38.05 43.82
CA SER A 117 42.56 38.53 43.49
C SER A 117 41.50 37.77 44.27
N ILE A 118 40.57 38.47 44.88
CA ILE A 118 39.43 37.93 45.63
C ILE A 118 38.14 38.36 44.89
N ALA A 119 37.19 37.44 44.73
CA ALA A 119 35.90 37.78 44.17
C ALA A 119 35.20 38.85 45.03
N PRO A 120 34.52 39.87 44.46
CA PRO A 120 33.73 40.82 45.20
C PRO A 120 32.69 40.13 46.09
N ALA A 121 32.36 40.79 47.20
CA ALA A 121 31.43 40.23 48.20
C ALA A 121 30.03 39.85 47.66
N THR A 122 29.63 40.41 46.53
CA THR A 122 28.34 40.10 45.83
C THR A 122 28.38 38.81 45.05
N TYR A 123 29.55 38.24 44.82
CA TYR A 123 29.75 37.01 44.14
C TYR A 123 30.19 35.91 45.10
N ARG A 124 29.59 34.74 44.96
CA ARG A 124 30.06 33.57 45.70
C ARG A 124 31.22 32.94 44.94
N LEU A 125 32.31 32.69 45.65
CA LEU A 125 33.45 31.97 45.10
C LEU A 125 33.04 30.52 44.79
N GLY A 126 33.12 30.13 43.52
CA GLY A 126 32.72 28.80 43.09
C GLY A 126 33.81 27.77 43.28
N ALA A 127 34.99 28.04 42.80
CA ALA A 127 36.19 27.21 42.95
C ALA A 127 37.43 27.92 42.45
N GLU A 128 38.58 27.44 42.89
CA GLU A 128 39.90 27.85 42.39
C GLU A 128 40.55 26.61 41.76
N TRP A 129 41.19 26.78 40.62
CA TRP A 129 41.97 25.71 39.99
C TRP A 129 43.17 26.28 39.24
N GLN A 130 44.10 25.42 38.89
CA GLN A 130 45.28 25.75 38.11
C GLN A 130 45.35 24.94 36.83
N ASP A 131 45.67 25.61 35.74
CA ASP A 131 45.98 24.96 34.45
C ASP A 131 47.36 25.45 33.97
N GLU A 132 47.72 25.15 32.72
CA GLU A 132 48.99 25.57 32.11
C GLU A 132 49.13 27.09 31.95
N ASN A 133 48.03 27.84 32.05
CA ASN A 133 48.00 29.30 31.95
C ASN A 133 48.01 29.98 33.33
N GLY A 134 48.07 29.22 34.42
CA GLY A 134 48.15 29.74 35.79
C GLY A 134 46.92 29.41 36.65
N TYR A 135 46.67 30.23 37.63
CA TYR A 135 45.54 30.07 38.55
C TYR A 135 44.27 30.66 37.95
N TRP A 136 43.20 29.91 38.03
CA TRP A 136 41.87 30.35 37.64
C TRP A 136 40.94 30.40 38.84
N GLN A 137 40.02 31.34 38.82
CA GLN A 137 38.98 31.47 39.81
C GLN A 137 37.61 31.60 39.15
N ALA A 138 36.60 30.88 39.65
CA ALA A 138 35.23 31.07 39.25
C ALA A 138 34.42 31.76 40.33
N ALA A 139 33.60 32.66 39.92
CA ALA A 139 32.61 33.31 40.77
C ALA A 139 31.25 33.28 40.09
N TYR A 140 30.18 33.26 40.87
CA TYR A 140 28.82 33.24 40.35
C TYR A 140 27.89 34.10 41.20
N ALA A 141 26.86 34.64 40.54
CA ALA A 141 25.80 35.40 41.18
C ALA A 141 24.46 35.16 40.48
N LEU A 142 23.37 35.20 41.25
CA LEU A 142 22.02 35.16 40.71
C LEU A 142 21.65 36.57 40.21
N ALA A 143 21.22 36.68 38.97
CA ALA A 143 20.75 37.92 38.40
C ALA A 143 19.31 38.22 38.88
N SER A 144 19.11 39.39 39.48
CA SER A 144 17.81 39.85 39.97
C SER A 144 16.87 40.33 38.83
N GLY A 145 17.40 40.59 37.64
CA GLY A 145 16.66 41.09 36.47
C GLY A 145 17.48 41.00 35.19
N ALA A 146 16.81 41.22 34.04
CA ALA A 146 17.52 41.42 32.78
C ALA A 146 18.24 42.78 32.76
N GLY A 147 19.35 42.86 32.08
CA GLY A 147 20.12 44.09 31.92
C GLY A 147 21.61 43.87 32.00
N TRP A 148 22.35 44.99 32.08
CA TRP A 148 23.80 44.94 32.15
C TRP A 148 24.28 44.47 33.54
N ALA A 149 25.11 43.44 33.55
CA ALA A 149 25.81 42.98 34.73
C ALA A 149 27.32 43.22 34.54
N ALA A 150 27.90 44.10 35.40
CA ALA A 150 29.34 44.32 35.40
C ALA A 150 30.05 43.08 35.91
N ILE A 151 31.04 42.62 35.19
CA ILE A 151 31.95 41.58 35.65
C ILE A 151 32.96 42.24 36.65
N PRO A 152 33.08 41.68 37.82
CA PRO A 152 34.07 42.20 38.77
C PRO A 152 35.48 42.02 38.20
N SER A 153 36.32 43.06 38.35
CA SER A 153 37.73 42.96 38.01
C SER A 153 38.36 41.94 38.93
N MET A 154 38.88 40.88 38.42
CA MET A 154 39.58 39.85 39.20
C MET A 154 41.10 39.99 39.15
N GLY A 155 41.60 41.17 38.78
CA GLY A 155 43.04 41.50 38.73
C GLY A 155 43.40 42.14 37.37
N SER A 156 44.48 42.96 37.40
CA SER A 156 44.98 43.63 36.20
C SER A 156 45.61 42.62 35.23
N GLY A 157 45.15 42.61 33.97
CA GLY A 157 45.68 41.73 32.89
C GLY A 157 45.07 40.37 32.81
N ALA A 158 44.03 40.04 33.60
CA ALA A 158 43.36 38.74 33.54
C ALA A 158 42.35 38.66 32.41
N THR A 159 42.34 37.56 31.68
CA THR A 159 41.28 37.23 30.72
C THR A 159 40.12 36.62 31.50
N SER A 160 38.93 37.20 31.38
CA SER A 160 37.71 36.71 32.02
C SER A 160 36.73 36.21 30.98
N TYR A 161 36.10 35.12 31.29
CA TYR A 161 35.01 34.56 30.50
C TYR A 161 33.73 34.55 31.32
N SER A 162 32.67 35.08 30.78
CA SER A 162 31.39 35.18 31.47
C SER A 162 30.32 34.41 30.68
N TYR A 163 29.53 33.68 31.40
CA TYR A 163 28.45 32.87 30.86
C TYR A 163 27.16 33.18 31.61
N GLU A 164 26.11 33.47 30.85
CA GLU A 164 24.76 33.54 31.41
C GLU A 164 24.15 32.16 31.40
N VAL A 165 23.88 31.56 32.54
CA VAL A 165 23.13 30.32 32.69
C VAL A 165 21.66 30.68 32.81
N LEU A 166 20.90 30.41 31.72
CA LEU A 166 19.49 30.79 31.62
C LEU A 166 18.60 29.92 32.51
N PRO A 167 17.63 30.53 33.22
CA PRO A 167 16.66 29.75 33.99
C PRO A 167 15.79 28.91 33.06
N ALA A 168 15.50 27.72 33.50
CA ALA A 168 14.48 26.91 32.85
C ALA A 168 13.11 27.59 33.05
N SER A 169 12.43 27.85 31.99
CA SER A 169 11.05 28.34 32.00
C SER A 169 10.09 27.16 31.88
N ALA A 170 8.95 27.29 32.52
CA ALA A 170 7.84 26.37 32.25
C ALA A 170 7.57 26.28 30.72
N PRO A 171 7.05 25.17 30.22
CA PRO A 171 6.71 25.02 28.80
C PRO A 171 5.85 26.17 28.32
N SER A 172 5.97 26.52 27.07
CA SER A 172 4.96 27.37 26.42
C SER A 172 3.63 26.60 26.31
N ALA A 173 2.52 27.35 26.13
CA ALA A 173 1.22 26.75 25.95
C ALA A 173 1.24 25.76 24.76
N PRO A 174 0.69 24.53 24.91
CA PRO A 174 0.70 23.53 23.86
C PRO A 174 -0.08 23.98 22.62
N ILE A 175 0.31 23.45 21.46
CA ILE A 175 -0.45 23.63 20.21
C ILE A 175 -1.38 22.43 20.04
N LEU A 176 -2.69 22.69 19.94
CA LEU A 176 -3.66 21.63 19.79
C LEU A 176 -3.62 21.08 18.35
N THR A 177 -3.63 19.75 18.19
CA THR A 177 -3.59 19.09 16.89
C THR A 177 -4.91 18.45 16.51
N THR A 178 -5.52 17.64 17.39
CA THR A 178 -6.76 16.89 17.10
C THR A 178 -7.67 16.88 18.33
N PRO A 179 -9.00 16.96 18.15
CA PRO A 179 -9.75 17.23 16.90
C PRO A 179 -9.57 18.66 16.40
N ASP A 180 -9.92 18.90 15.12
CA ASP A 180 -9.86 20.24 14.52
C ASP A 180 -10.84 21.22 15.17
N ALA A 181 -10.58 22.52 15.00
CA ALA A 181 -11.43 23.56 15.55
C ALA A 181 -12.85 23.48 14.95
N GLY A 182 -13.87 23.35 15.83
CA GLY A 182 -15.26 23.23 15.42
C GLY A 182 -15.64 21.86 14.86
N ALA A 183 -14.76 20.85 14.99
CA ALA A 183 -15.06 19.50 14.52
C ALA A 183 -16.34 18.95 15.12
N SER A 184 -17.18 18.36 14.27
CA SER A 184 -18.29 17.53 14.72
C SER A 184 -17.78 16.15 15.11
N VAL A 185 -18.10 15.69 16.29
CA VAL A 185 -17.64 14.39 16.81
C VAL A 185 -18.83 13.54 17.26
N ASP A 186 -18.69 12.24 17.05
CA ASP A 186 -19.68 11.28 17.52
C ASP A 186 -19.63 11.17 19.04
N GLN A 187 -20.68 11.64 19.72
CA GLN A 187 -20.76 11.58 21.18
C GLN A 187 -20.71 10.16 21.75
N THR A 188 -21.06 9.14 20.96
CA THR A 188 -21.17 7.76 21.44
C THR A 188 -19.85 7.00 21.36
N LEU A 189 -18.82 7.57 20.74
CA LEU A 189 -17.48 6.98 20.60
C LEU A 189 -16.50 7.64 21.57
N ALA A 190 -15.44 6.92 21.87
CA ALA A 190 -14.30 7.49 22.57
C ALA A 190 -13.62 8.54 21.68
N LEU A 191 -13.24 9.67 22.28
CA LEU A 191 -12.63 10.80 21.57
C LEU A 191 -11.19 11.00 22.01
N THR A 192 -10.28 11.06 21.05
CA THR A 192 -8.86 11.35 21.31
C THR A 192 -8.57 12.83 21.08
N PHE A 193 -7.97 13.47 22.08
CA PHE A 193 -7.40 14.82 22.03
C PHE A 193 -5.90 14.71 21.84
N GLY A 194 -5.34 15.48 20.95
CA GLY A 194 -3.91 15.51 20.65
C GLY A 194 -3.35 16.93 20.66
N TRP A 195 -2.08 17.07 21.02
CA TRP A 195 -1.37 18.35 21.06
C TRP A 195 0.14 18.16 20.88
N ASP A 196 0.83 19.24 20.54
CA ASP A 196 2.28 19.32 20.52
C ASP A 196 2.76 20.02 21.78
N HIS A 197 3.60 19.34 22.54
CA HIS A 197 4.26 19.92 23.72
C HIS A 197 5.31 20.94 23.31
N GLN A 198 5.23 22.15 23.88
CA GLN A 198 6.07 23.29 23.48
C GLN A 198 7.20 23.53 24.49
N SER A 199 8.13 22.59 24.56
CA SER A 199 9.34 22.67 25.36
C SER A 199 10.48 21.85 24.75
N SER A 200 11.73 22.19 25.09
CA SER A 200 12.90 21.34 24.81
C SER A 200 13.04 20.15 25.77
N PHE A 201 12.28 20.16 26.86
CA PHE A 201 12.23 19.07 27.85
C PHE A 201 11.07 18.14 27.54
N ALA A 202 11.22 16.88 27.90
CA ALA A 202 10.16 15.89 27.70
C ALA A 202 8.94 16.25 28.55
N GLN A 203 7.75 16.01 28.01
CA GLN A 203 6.52 16.11 28.77
C GLN A 203 6.50 15.07 29.90
N THR A 204 6.16 15.50 31.10
CA THR A 204 6.03 14.64 32.29
C THR A 204 4.60 14.58 32.81
N GLY A 205 3.73 15.52 32.38
CA GLY A 205 2.33 15.57 32.80
C GLY A 205 1.44 16.34 31.85
N ARG A 206 0.13 16.12 32.00
CA ARG A 206 -0.92 16.82 31.24
C ARG A 206 -2.13 17.16 32.10
N ARG A 207 -2.85 18.21 31.71
CA ARG A 207 -4.20 18.57 32.15
C ARG A 207 -5.03 18.86 30.91
N VAL A 208 -6.12 18.16 30.72
CA VAL A 208 -7.05 18.41 29.61
C VAL A 208 -8.35 18.91 30.19
N ARG A 209 -8.75 20.10 29.80
CA ARG A 209 -9.95 20.79 30.27
C ARG A 209 -10.98 20.85 29.16
N LEU A 210 -12.24 20.53 29.49
CA LEU A 210 -13.41 20.75 28.65
C LEU A 210 -14.34 21.76 29.35
N THR A 211 -14.88 22.70 28.58
CA THR A 211 -15.78 23.73 29.07
C THR A 211 -17.08 23.69 28.25
N THR A 212 -18.22 23.68 28.90
CA THR A 212 -19.53 23.85 28.26
C THR A 212 -20.38 24.82 29.06
N GLY A 213 -20.77 25.94 28.48
CA GLY A 213 -21.37 27.05 29.22
C GLY A 213 -20.48 27.48 30.38
N ALA A 214 -21.00 27.47 31.60
CA ALA A 214 -20.26 27.78 32.82
C ALA A 214 -19.63 26.54 33.49
N THR A 215 -19.80 25.34 32.93
CA THR A 215 -19.32 24.10 33.54
C THR A 215 -17.94 23.72 32.97
N VAL A 216 -16.98 23.53 33.88
CA VAL A 216 -15.65 23.07 33.55
C VAL A 216 -15.46 21.65 34.07
N ARG A 217 -14.86 20.79 33.25
CA ARG A 217 -14.52 19.40 33.53
C ARG A 217 -13.09 19.08 33.07
N TRP A 218 -12.50 18.10 33.70
CA TRP A 218 -11.13 17.63 33.37
C TRP A 218 -11.13 16.14 33.07
N ILE A 219 -10.29 15.72 32.13
CA ILE A 219 -10.12 14.32 31.79
C ILE A 219 -9.05 13.71 32.71
N ASP A 220 -9.43 12.68 33.45
CA ASP A 220 -8.52 11.92 34.30
C ASP A 220 -7.69 10.89 33.51
N ALA A 221 -6.89 10.10 34.24
CA ALA A 221 -6.06 9.04 33.63
C ALA A 221 -6.87 7.91 33.00
N ALA A 222 -8.09 7.66 33.47
CA ALA A 222 -9.00 6.63 32.98
C ALA A 222 -9.89 7.12 31.82
N GLY A 223 -9.80 8.40 31.43
CA GLY A 223 -10.62 9.00 30.39
C GLY A 223 -12.00 9.47 30.86
N ALA A 224 -12.24 9.55 32.15
CA ALA A 224 -13.51 10.03 32.70
C ALA A 224 -13.46 11.55 32.96
N LEU A 225 -14.65 12.20 32.92
CA LEU A 225 -14.79 13.63 33.22
C LEU A 225 -14.95 13.85 34.72
N GLN A 226 -14.08 14.66 35.29
CA GLN A 226 -14.05 15.03 36.69
C GLN A 226 -14.46 16.50 36.91
N THR A 227 -14.97 16.81 38.10
CA THR A 227 -15.37 18.19 38.49
C THR A 227 -14.21 19.02 39.04
N THR A 228 -13.11 18.36 39.40
CA THR A 228 -11.89 18.97 39.92
C THR A 228 -10.77 18.82 38.91
N GLU A 229 -9.81 19.74 38.90
CA GLU A 229 -8.66 19.70 38.01
C GLU A 229 -7.87 18.40 38.19
N GLN A 230 -7.58 17.74 37.08
CA GLN A 230 -6.83 16.48 37.02
C GLN A 230 -5.45 16.69 36.42
N SER A 231 -4.43 16.35 37.18
CA SER A 231 -3.04 16.29 36.73
C SER A 231 -2.67 14.83 36.49
N VAL A 232 -2.42 14.47 35.24
CA VAL A 232 -2.08 13.10 34.85
C VAL A 232 -0.59 13.06 34.52
N ALA A 233 0.17 12.28 35.29
CA ALA A 233 1.58 12.06 35.03
C ALA A 233 1.76 11.15 33.80
N THR A 234 2.28 11.71 32.71
CA THR A 234 2.45 11.00 31.43
C THR A 234 3.31 11.78 30.44
N ALA A 235 4.11 11.07 29.67
CA ALA A 235 4.81 11.61 28.50
C ALA A 235 3.93 11.65 27.23
N SER A 236 2.72 11.08 27.28
CA SER A 236 1.83 11.03 26.12
C SER A 236 1.31 12.42 25.75
N THR A 237 1.39 12.75 24.48
CA THR A 237 0.81 13.97 23.87
C THR A 237 -0.64 13.77 23.40
N THR A 238 -1.30 12.74 23.92
CA THR A 238 -2.71 12.47 23.65
C THR A 238 -3.48 12.16 24.93
N ALA A 239 -4.80 12.37 24.87
CA ALA A 239 -5.75 11.97 25.92
C ALA A 239 -7.01 11.40 25.27
N THR A 240 -7.50 10.29 25.77
CA THR A 240 -8.75 9.71 25.30
C THR A 240 -9.85 9.98 26.33
N LEU A 241 -10.96 10.55 25.86
CA LEU A 241 -12.20 10.67 26.61
C LEU A 241 -13.06 9.43 26.33
N ASN A 242 -13.66 8.88 27.38
CA ASN A 242 -14.53 7.72 27.25
C ASN A 242 -15.75 7.98 26.36
N ALA A 243 -16.26 6.92 25.75
CA ALA A 243 -17.47 6.96 24.95
C ALA A 243 -18.65 7.51 25.76
N ALA A 244 -19.56 8.20 25.08
CA ALA A 244 -20.78 8.77 25.63
C ALA A 244 -20.58 9.78 26.80
N ALA A 245 -19.40 10.33 26.96
CA ALA A 245 -19.09 11.32 28.01
C ALA A 245 -19.58 12.75 27.67
N LEU A 246 -19.88 13.03 26.40
CA LEU A 246 -20.31 14.32 25.90
C LEU A 246 -21.82 14.32 25.61
N THR A 247 -22.47 15.48 25.70
CA THR A 247 -23.88 15.66 25.36
C THR A 247 -24.03 16.21 23.96
N ALA A 248 -24.82 15.56 23.12
CA ALA A 248 -25.09 16.02 21.76
C ALA A 248 -25.73 17.40 21.74
N GLY A 249 -25.33 18.24 20.81
CA GLY A 249 -25.85 19.59 20.62
C GLY A 249 -25.34 20.61 21.63
N ALA A 250 -24.60 20.20 22.67
CA ALA A 250 -23.95 21.15 23.56
C ALA A 250 -22.62 21.64 22.92
N ALA A 251 -22.40 22.95 22.95
CA ALA A 251 -21.14 23.53 22.52
C ALA A 251 -20.08 23.32 23.60
N TYR A 252 -18.97 22.69 23.22
CA TYR A 252 -17.82 22.52 24.08
C TYR A 252 -16.62 23.29 23.53
N THR A 253 -15.76 23.74 24.45
CA THR A 253 -14.38 24.10 24.14
C THR A 253 -13.43 23.22 24.94
N TRP A 254 -12.22 23.00 24.44
CA TRP A 254 -11.21 22.25 25.15
C TRP A 254 -9.86 22.94 25.08
N ALA A 255 -9.06 22.73 26.11
CA ALA A 255 -7.71 23.27 26.23
C ALA A 255 -6.80 22.30 26.99
N VAL A 256 -5.51 22.40 26.74
CA VAL A 256 -4.48 21.55 27.37
C VAL A 256 -3.43 22.41 28.05
N SER A 257 -2.99 21.99 29.22
CA SER A 257 -1.75 22.42 29.86
C SER A 257 -0.84 21.20 30.01
N THR A 258 0.45 21.38 29.73
CA THR A 258 1.44 20.31 29.82
C THR A 258 2.49 20.65 30.86
N GLN A 259 3.07 19.62 31.43
CA GLN A 259 4.14 19.75 32.43
C GLN A 259 5.44 19.16 31.87
N ASP A 260 6.54 19.82 32.17
CA ASP A 260 7.89 19.27 32.12
C ASP A 260 8.57 19.40 33.49
N ASP A 261 9.87 19.15 33.58
CA ASP A 261 10.65 19.28 34.81
C ASP A 261 10.68 20.72 35.36
N ASN A 262 10.29 21.71 34.56
CA ASN A 262 10.28 23.13 34.92
C ASN A 262 8.91 23.64 35.36
N GLY A 263 7.89 22.78 35.32
CA GLY A 263 6.56 23.10 35.80
C GLY A 263 5.48 23.00 34.73
N TRP A 264 4.32 23.59 35.03
CA TRP A 264 3.14 23.57 34.14
C TRP A 264 3.15 24.77 33.19
N SER A 265 2.80 24.53 31.93
CA SER A 265 2.49 25.57 30.95
C SER A 265 1.20 26.33 31.31
N ALA A 266 1.01 27.50 30.71
CA ALA A 266 -0.37 28.01 30.56
C ALA A 266 -1.23 27.02 29.75
N TYR A 267 -2.55 27.09 29.90
CA TYR A 267 -3.45 26.37 29.00
C TYR A 267 -3.31 26.90 27.58
N SER A 268 -3.44 26.02 26.61
CA SER A 268 -3.55 26.40 25.19
C SER A 268 -4.72 27.35 24.96
N ALA A 269 -4.76 28.00 23.79
CA ALA A 269 -6.00 28.61 23.32
C ALA A 269 -7.11 27.56 23.27
N GLU A 270 -8.32 27.95 23.64
CA GLU A 270 -9.48 27.07 23.60
C GLU A 270 -9.88 26.74 22.16
N ARG A 271 -10.18 25.49 21.91
CA ARG A 271 -10.64 24.99 20.60
C ARG A 271 -12.07 24.47 20.72
N ALA A 272 -12.95 24.91 19.83
CA ALA A 272 -14.34 24.50 19.80
C ALA A 272 -14.48 23.03 19.38
N LEU A 273 -15.51 22.37 19.93
CA LEU A 273 -15.88 20.99 19.67
C LEU A 273 -17.40 20.86 19.68
N ASN A 274 -17.96 20.18 18.68
CA ASN A 274 -19.40 20.01 18.52
C ASN A 274 -19.78 18.53 18.61
N PRO A 275 -20.11 17.99 19.78
CA PRO A 275 -20.64 16.63 19.89
C PRO A 275 -22.01 16.53 19.24
N ILE A 276 -22.19 15.55 18.39
CA ILE A 276 -23.46 15.28 17.72
C ILE A 276 -23.88 13.83 17.91
N ALA A 277 -25.20 13.60 18.01
CA ALA A 277 -25.75 12.26 17.97
C ALA A 277 -25.57 11.71 16.55
N PRO A 278 -25.01 10.50 16.41
CA PRO A 278 -24.81 9.90 15.08
C PRO A 278 -26.17 9.51 14.45
N PRO A 279 -26.19 9.30 13.13
CA PRO A 279 -27.37 8.73 12.48
C PRO A 279 -27.64 7.31 12.99
N THR A 280 -28.83 6.83 12.84
CA THR A 280 -29.21 5.45 13.13
C THR A 280 -29.68 4.78 11.85
N ILE A 281 -29.26 3.52 11.63
CA ILE A 281 -29.75 2.66 10.57
C ILE A 281 -30.59 1.58 11.24
N SER A 282 -31.87 1.56 10.95
CA SER A 282 -32.82 0.64 11.60
C SER A 282 -32.95 -0.70 10.88
N SER A 283 -32.68 -0.71 9.58
CA SER A 283 -32.70 -1.94 8.76
C SER A 283 -31.79 -1.85 7.55
N VAL A 284 -31.25 -2.99 7.15
CA VAL A 284 -30.61 -3.22 5.85
C VAL A 284 -31.16 -4.56 5.36
N THR A 285 -31.83 -4.54 4.22
CA THR A 285 -32.41 -5.73 3.59
C THR A 285 -31.94 -5.84 2.15
N VAL A 286 -31.84 -7.05 1.64
CA VAL A 286 -31.43 -7.31 0.26
C VAL A 286 -32.53 -8.11 -0.40
N SER A 287 -33.04 -7.61 -1.52
CA SER A 287 -33.86 -8.41 -2.43
C SER A 287 -32.92 -9.03 -3.46
N SER A 288 -32.89 -10.34 -3.46
CA SER A 288 -32.22 -11.13 -4.48
C SER A 288 -33.19 -12.23 -4.89
N PRO A 289 -34.13 -11.94 -5.81
CA PRO A 289 -35.01 -12.98 -6.34
C PRO A 289 -34.15 -14.09 -6.97
N ALA A 290 -34.63 -15.32 -6.89
CA ALA A 290 -33.95 -16.45 -7.53
C ALA A 290 -33.79 -16.14 -9.02
N GLY A 291 -32.55 -16.14 -9.52
CA GLY A 291 -32.21 -15.80 -10.90
C GLY A 291 -31.89 -14.33 -11.16
N ASP A 292 -32.04 -13.46 -10.19
CA ASP A 292 -31.63 -12.05 -10.29
C ASP A 292 -30.16 -11.90 -9.87
N LEU A 293 -29.36 -11.40 -10.77
CA LEU A 293 -27.92 -11.15 -10.56
C LEU A 293 -27.63 -9.71 -10.12
N SER A 294 -28.67 -8.92 -9.92
CA SER A 294 -28.62 -7.53 -9.52
C SER A 294 -29.24 -7.32 -8.13
N PRO A 295 -28.57 -7.77 -7.05
CA PRO A 295 -29.11 -7.65 -5.72
C PRO A 295 -29.38 -6.19 -5.38
N THR A 296 -30.61 -5.90 -4.94
CA THR A 296 -31.05 -4.58 -4.54
C THR A 296 -31.01 -4.45 -3.02
N VAL A 297 -30.24 -3.49 -2.54
CA VAL A 297 -30.05 -3.20 -1.11
C VAL A 297 -30.97 -2.07 -0.71
N THR A 298 -31.86 -2.34 0.22
CA THR A 298 -32.79 -1.37 0.78
C THR A 298 -32.45 -1.12 2.24
N TRP A 299 -32.48 0.13 2.67
CA TRP A 299 -32.22 0.49 4.08
C TRP A 299 -33.16 1.59 4.56
N ALA A 300 -33.30 1.66 5.87
CA ALA A 300 -33.97 2.76 6.56
C ALA A 300 -33.01 3.40 7.55
N ALA A 301 -32.86 4.72 7.47
CA ALA A 301 -31.98 5.47 8.34
C ALA A 301 -32.63 6.80 8.76
N THR A 302 -32.29 7.27 9.97
CA THR A 302 -32.69 8.58 10.49
C THR A 302 -31.47 9.35 10.97
N ALA A 303 -31.47 10.67 10.78
CA ALA A 303 -30.42 11.52 11.31
C ALA A 303 -30.52 11.59 12.84
N GLY A 304 -29.38 11.63 13.50
CA GLY A 304 -29.30 11.88 14.95
C GLY A 304 -29.34 13.37 15.27
N SER A 305 -28.39 14.13 14.72
CA SER A 305 -28.34 15.58 14.83
C SER A 305 -28.09 16.18 13.44
N GLY A 306 -29.05 16.91 12.91
CA GLY A 306 -28.94 17.51 11.57
C GLY A 306 -29.70 16.70 10.50
N VAL A 307 -29.12 16.60 9.28
CA VAL A 307 -29.73 15.92 8.14
C VAL A 307 -28.76 14.89 7.56
N LEU A 308 -29.32 13.81 7.00
CA LEU A 308 -28.52 12.84 6.24
C LEU A 308 -27.99 13.51 4.98
N THR A 309 -26.72 13.26 4.64
CA THR A 309 -26.03 13.93 3.53
C THR A 309 -25.53 12.98 2.46
N ALA A 310 -25.19 11.77 2.82
CA ALA A 310 -24.62 10.79 1.90
C ALA A 310 -24.84 9.37 2.41
N HIS A 311 -24.71 8.41 1.49
CA HIS A 311 -24.63 7.00 1.83
C HIS A 311 -23.60 6.28 0.95
N GLN A 312 -23.25 5.07 1.37
CA GLN A 312 -22.45 4.13 0.60
C GLN A 312 -22.90 2.71 0.92
N VAL A 313 -22.99 1.91 -0.12
CA VAL A 313 -23.34 0.50 -0.02
C VAL A 313 -22.15 -0.35 -0.46
N TRP A 314 -21.93 -1.46 0.22
CA TRP A 314 -20.97 -2.50 -0.15
C TRP A 314 -21.67 -3.85 -0.13
N ILE A 315 -21.21 -4.75 -1.02
CA ILE A 315 -21.52 -6.16 -0.96
C ILE A 315 -20.19 -6.91 -0.81
N CYS A 316 -20.12 -7.72 0.23
CA CYS A 316 -18.93 -8.48 0.63
C CYS A 316 -19.28 -9.96 0.80
N ASN A 317 -18.28 -10.83 0.99
CA ASN A 317 -18.56 -12.17 1.46
C ASN A 317 -19.21 -12.14 2.85
N ALA A 318 -20.07 -13.11 3.14
CA ALA A 318 -20.81 -13.14 4.41
C ALA A 318 -19.90 -13.21 5.65
N ALA A 319 -18.70 -13.75 5.51
CA ALA A 319 -17.70 -13.85 6.58
C ALA A 319 -16.97 -12.53 6.88
N ASP A 320 -17.02 -11.54 5.97
CA ASP A 320 -16.28 -10.29 6.12
C ASP A 320 -16.88 -9.46 7.27
N THR A 321 -16.00 -8.94 8.11
CA THR A 321 -16.34 -8.11 9.27
C THR A 321 -16.14 -6.62 9.02
N ASP A 322 -15.38 -6.27 7.98
CA ASP A 322 -15.12 -4.89 7.56
C ASP A 322 -15.37 -4.75 6.05
N PRO A 323 -16.39 -3.96 5.64
CA PRO A 323 -16.75 -3.80 4.24
C PRO A 323 -15.73 -3.01 3.42
N THR A 324 -14.76 -2.34 4.05
CA THR A 324 -13.81 -1.47 3.36
C THR A 324 -12.56 -2.21 2.86
N THR A 325 -12.30 -3.41 3.36
CA THR A 325 -11.05 -4.14 3.10
C THR A 325 -11.01 -4.78 1.72
N ALA A 326 -12.07 -5.49 1.32
CA ALA A 326 -12.14 -6.18 0.03
C ALA A 326 -13.60 -6.36 -0.45
N PRO A 327 -14.32 -5.29 -0.75
CA PRO A 327 -15.68 -5.41 -1.22
C PRO A 327 -15.70 -6.04 -2.63
N LEU A 328 -16.67 -6.92 -2.85
CA LEU A 328 -16.95 -7.44 -4.19
C LEU A 328 -17.61 -6.38 -5.07
N TRP A 329 -18.38 -5.50 -4.45
CA TRP A 329 -18.98 -4.35 -5.10
C TRP A 329 -19.19 -3.19 -4.11
N THR A 330 -19.16 -1.97 -4.62
CA THR A 330 -19.50 -0.75 -3.88
C THR A 330 -20.20 0.27 -4.77
N SER A 331 -21.19 0.96 -4.22
CA SER A 331 -21.81 2.12 -4.89
C SER A 331 -20.88 3.33 -4.99
N GLY A 332 -19.75 3.33 -4.25
CA GLY A 332 -19.06 4.56 -3.92
C GLY A 332 -19.87 5.44 -2.98
N VAL A 333 -19.31 6.57 -2.57
CA VAL A 333 -20.04 7.56 -1.75
C VAL A 333 -20.99 8.34 -2.65
N LEU A 334 -22.28 8.23 -2.40
CA LEU A 334 -23.32 8.96 -3.10
C LEU A 334 -23.84 10.12 -2.24
N ALA A 335 -23.77 11.34 -2.77
CA ALA A 335 -24.20 12.57 -2.10
C ALA A 335 -25.74 12.72 -2.12
N ASN A 336 -26.42 11.64 -1.77
CA ASN A 336 -27.88 11.60 -1.58
C ASN A 336 -28.21 10.58 -0.50
N THR A 337 -29.46 10.44 -0.15
CA THR A 337 -29.94 9.52 0.89
C THR A 337 -31.10 8.66 0.39
N VAL A 338 -31.14 8.47 -0.92
CA VAL A 338 -32.19 7.68 -1.60
C VAL A 338 -31.87 6.20 -1.47
N SER A 339 -32.82 5.44 -0.97
CA SER A 339 -32.85 3.96 -0.97
C SER A 339 -33.91 3.50 -2.00
N PRO A 340 -33.70 2.43 -2.75
CA PRO A 340 -32.63 1.45 -2.68
C PRO A 340 -31.45 1.72 -3.63
N ASP A 341 -30.33 1.00 -3.41
CA ASP A 341 -29.24 0.85 -4.38
C ASP A 341 -29.22 -0.57 -4.95
N THR A 342 -28.89 -0.69 -6.23
CA THR A 342 -28.82 -1.97 -6.92
C THR A 342 -27.38 -2.19 -7.44
N ALA A 343 -26.79 -3.32 -7.07
CA ALA A 343 -25.51 -3.74 -7.64
C ALA A 343 -25.74 -4.19 -9.09
N PRO A 344 -24.92 -3.75 -10.06
CA PRO A 344 -25.11 -4.13 -11.45
C PRO A 344 -24.82 -5.62 -11.66
N ALA A 345 -25.52 -6.22 -12.60
CA ALA A 345 -25.33 -7.63 -12.97
C ALA A 345 -23.93 -7.98 -13.51
N THR A 346 -23.13 -6.95 -13.87
CA THR A 346 -21.76 -7.13 -14.35
C THR A 346 -20.76 -7.53 -13.26
N VAL A 347 -21.18 -7.52 -11.99
CA VAL A 347 -20.34 -8.05 -10.89
C VAL A 347 -20.27 -9.58 -11.03
N ALA A 348 -19.04 -10.10 -11.02
CA ALA A 348 -18.78 -11.54 -11.19
C ALA A 348 -19.14 -12.32 -9.90
N TRP A 349 -20.43 -12.60 -9.70
CA TRP A 349 -20.89 -13.45 -8.61
C TRP A 349 -20.58 -14.92 -8.87
N THR A 350 -20.37 -15.70 -7.81
CA THR A 350 -20.32 -17.16 -7.87
C THR A 350 -21.66 -17.74 -7.47
N ASN A 351 -22.20 -18.69 -8.24
CA ASN A 351 -23.47 -19.34 -7.91
C ASN A 351 -23.42 -20.03 -6.55
N GLY A 352 -24.39 -19.74 -5.70
CA GLY A 352 -24.43 -20.22 -4.32
C GLY A 352 -23.54 -19.43 -3.35
N GLN A 353 -22.93 -18.31 -3.77
CA GLN A 353 -22.09 -17.48 -2.93
C GLN A 353 -22.92 -16.83 -1.81
N SER A 354 -22.45 -17.01 -0.58
CA SER A 354 -23.03 -16.36 0.60
C SER A 354 -22.44 -14.98 0.78
N LEU A 355 -23.27 -13.97 0.76
CA LEU A 355 -22.93 -12.56 0.74
C LEU A 355 -23.59 -11.80 1.89
N LYS A 356 -23.09 -10.60 2.16
CA LYS A 356 -23.65 -9.65 3.10
C LYS A 356 -23.56 -8.24 2.52
N ALA A 357 -24.65 -7.47 2.63
CA ALA A 357 -24.63 -6.06 2.29
C ALA A 357 -24.33 -5.21 3.53
N TRP A 358 -23.61 -4.14 3.33
CA TRP A 358 -23.30 -3.13 4.33
C TRP A 358 -23.74 -1.78 3.81
N VAL A 359 -24.31 -0.98 4.70
CA VAL A 359 -24.71 0.39 4.40
C VAL A 359 -24.08 1.33 5.41
N ARG A 360 -23.43 2.36 4.92
CA ARG A 360 -22.95 3.49 5.73
C ARG A 360 -23.74 4.73 5.35
N VAL A 361 -24.20 5.46 6.34
CA VAL A 361 -24.94 6.71 6.15
C VAL A 361 -24.25 7.82 6.91
N TRP A 362 -24.00 8.94 6.25
CA TRP A 362 -23.44 10.15 6.84
C TRP A 362 -24.51 11.20 7.06
N GLN A 363 -24.30 12.01 8.06
CA GLN A 363 -25.08 13.21 8.29
C GLN A 363 -24.22 14.48 8.29
N THR A 364 -24.85 15.64 8.34
CA THR A 364 -24.16 16.92 8.51
C THR A 364 -23.14 16.83 9.63
N GLY A 365 -21.91 17.32 9.36
CA GLY A 365 -20.78 17.19 10.29
C GLY A 365 -19.90 15.95 10.07
N GLY A 366 -20.22 15.11 9.09
CA GLY A 366 -19.36 13.98 8.67
C GLY A 366 -19.43 12.75 9.57
N VAL A 367 -20.24 12.77 10.64
CA VAL A 367 -20.45 11.59 11.50
C VAL A 367 -21.34 10.58 10.79
N TYR A 368 -21.02 9.31 10.93
CA TYR A 368 -21.68 8.22 10.22
C TYR A 368 -21.99 7.02 11.11
N ARG A 369 -22.86 6.15 10.60
CA ARG A 369 -23.06 4.78 11.10
C ARG A 369 -23.00 3.79 9.95
N THR A 370 -22.59 2.57 10.29
CA THR A 370 -22.54 1.44 9.36
C THR A 370 -23.34 0.28 9.97
N LEU A 371 -24.18 -0.35 9.17
CA LEU A 371 -24.94 -1.55 9.54
C LEU A 371 -24.86 -2.57 8.39
N SER A 372 -24.83 -3.86 8.74
CA SER A 372 -24.92 -4.95 7.76
C SER A 372 -26.31 -5.58 7.72
N SER A 373 -26.65 -6.14 6.58
CA SER A 373 -27.79 -7.05 6.44
C SER A 373 -27.52 -8.39 7.15
N THR A 374 -28.52 -9.24 7.22
CA THR A 374 -28.33 -10.68 7.32
C THR A 374 -27.62 -11.20 6.07
N ALA A 375 -26.98 -12.38 6.17
CA ALA A 375 -26.41 -13.02 4.98
C ALA A 375 -27.50 -13.38 3.98
N PHE A 376 -27.21 -13.23 2.70
CA PHE A 376 -28.05 -13.64 1.59
C PHE A 376 -27.23 -14.44 0.59
N THR A 377 -27.88 -15.16 -0.30
CA THR A 377 -27.21 -15.99 -1.29
C THR A 377 -27.63 -15.56 -2.70
N VAL A 378 -26.65 -15.27 -3.53
CA VAL A 378 -26.90 -15.12 -4.98
C VAL A 378 -26.95 -16.52 -5.58
N SER A 379 -28.08 -16.87 -6.18
CA SER A 379 -28.25 -18.19 -6.77
C SER A 379 -28.99 -18.11 -8.09
N TRP A 380 -28.51 -18.88 -9.03
CA TRP A 380 -29.18 -19.08 -10.33
C TRP A 380 -29.12 -20.53 -10.71
N THR A 381 -30.06 -20.93 -11.57
CA THR A 381 -30.04 -22.26 -12.15
C THR A 381 -29.22 -22.22 -13.46
N PRO A 382 -28.05 -22.84 -13.49
CA PRO A 382 -27.27 -22.93 -14.72
C PRO A 382 -28.10 -23.66 -15.79
N PRO A 383 -27.83 -23.41 -17.07
CA PRO A 383 -28.41 -24.23 -18.14
C PRO A 383 -28.16 -25.73 -17.89
N PRO A 384 -29.07 -26.62 -18.26
CA PRO A 384 -28.88 -28.05 -18.08
C PRO A 384 -27.64 -28.55 -18.83
N THR A 385 -26.95 -29.54 -18.27
CA THR A 385 -25.78 -30.14 -18.90
C THR A 385 -26.23 -30.89 -20.19
N PRO A 386 -25.66 -30.56 -21.36
CA PRO A 386 -26.02 -31.24 -22.58
C PRO A 386 -25.49 -32.68 -22.64
N THR A 387 -26.01 -33.48 -23.58
CA THR A 387 -25.49 -34.80 -23.86
C THR A 387 -24.81 -34.81 -25.23
N VAL A 388 -23.62 -35.38 -25.32
CA VAL A 388 -22.83 -35.50 -26.55
C VAL A 388 -22.83 -36.94 -27.03
N THR A 389 -23.06 -37.10 -28.32
CA THR A 389 -22.87 -38.36 -29.03
C THR A 389 -21.98 -38.14 -30.23
N ALA A 390 -21.09 -39.09 -30.53
CA ALA A 390 -20.18 -39.00 -31.65
C ALA A 390 -20.35 -40.20 -32.59
N SER A 391 -20.14 -39.98 -33.88
CA SER A 391 -20.27 -41.00 -34.91
C SER A 391 -19.08 -40.99 -35.86
N ALA A 392 -18.49 -42.15 -36.06
CA ALA A 392 -17.46 -42.40 -37.08
C ALA A 392 -18.04 -42.88 -38.43
N ALA A 393 -19.37 -42.92 -38.58
CA ALA A 393 -20.02 -43.44 -39.79
C ALA A 393 -19.90 -42.49 -41.01
N SER A 394 -19.49 -41.24 -40.77
CA SER A 394 -19.25 -40.22 -41.81
C SER A 394 -17.78 -39.86 -41.91
N SER A 395 -17.37 -39.38 -43.07
CA SER A 395 -16.05 -38.79 -43.30
C SER A 395 -16.23 -37.33 -43.72
N PRO A 396 -15.78 -36.37 -42.87
CA PRO A 396 -15.20 -36.53 -41.54
C PRO A 396 -16.19 -37.05 -40.48
N PRO A 397 -15.70 -37.55 -39.34
CA PRO A 397 -16.56 -37.96 -38.24
C PRO A 397 -17.40 -36.80 -37.73
N THR A 398 -18.57 -37.10 -37.15
CA THR A 398 -19.48 -36.05 -36.67
C THR A 398 -19.82 -36.21 -35.21
N VAL A 399 -20.13 -35.09 -34.57
CA VAL A 399 -20.66 -35.04 -33.22
C VAL A 399 -22.06 -34.40 -33.22
N SER A 400 -22.90 -34.87 -32.31
CA SER A 400 -24.23 -34.31 -32.09
C SER A 400 -24.39 -33.99 -30.60
N VAL A 401 -25.06 -32.90 -30.33
CA VAL A 401 -25.33 -32.40 -28.96
C VAL A 401 -26.82 -32.30 -28.77
N SER A 402 -27.36 -32.91 -27.74
CA SER A 402 -28.78 -32.87 -27.38
C SER A 402 -28.98 -32.37 -25.96
N GLY A 403 -30.23 -32.06 -25.59
CA GLY A 403 -30.54 -31.50 -24.28
C GLY A 403 -30.13 -30.02 -24.14
N VAL A 404 -30.00 -29.32 -25.25
CA VAL A 404 -29.71 -27.89 -25.26
C VAL A 404 -31.00 -27.08 -25.29
N THR A 405 -30.91 -25.86 -24.79
CA THR A 405 -32.02 -24.89 -24.81
C THR A 405 -31.88 -24.02 -26.07
N ALA A 406 -32.97 -23.86 -26.81
CA ALA A 406 -32.99 -22.96 -27.97
C ALA A 406 -32.58 -21.53 -27.54
N GLY A 407 -31.73 -20.89 -28.33
CA GLY A 407 -31.17 -19.56 -28.03
C GLY A 407 -29.86 -19.57 -27.23
N ASN A 408 -29.53 -20.68 -26.56
CA ASN A 408 -28.24 -20.78 -25.87
C ASN A 408 -27.09 -21.00 -26.86
N THR A 409 -25.93 -20.46 -26.52
CA THR A 409 -24.69 -20.77 -27.22
C THR A 409 -24.17 -22.13 -26.74
N VAL A 410 -23.88 -23.01 -27.66
CA VAL A 410 -23.32 -24.34 -27.39
C VAL A 410 -21.87 -24.34 -27.81
N GLU A 411 -21.00 -24.57 -26.88
CA GLU A 411 -19.56 -24.75 -27.09
C GLU A 411 -19.25 -26.23 -27.15
N VAL A 412 -18.58 -26.64 -28.20
CA VAL A 412 -18.15 -28.03 -28.42
C VAL A 412 -16.65 -28.05 -28.52
N GLU A 413 -16.02 -28.87 -27.71
CA GLU A 413 -14.57 -29.10 -27.73
C GLU A 413 -14.25 -30.52 -28.15
N GLN A 414 -13.08 -30.65 -28.75
CA GLN A 414 -12.50 -31.93 -29.14
C GLN A 414 -11.12 -32.11 -28.51
N GLN A 415 -10.73 -33.34 -28.28
CA GLN A 415 -9.41 -33.73 -27.80
C GLN A 415 -8.82 -34.73 -28.82
N LEU A 416 -7.83 -34.28 -29.57
CA LEU A 416 -7.19 -35.05 -30.65
C LEU A 416 -5.94 -35.80 -30.19
N ASP A 417 -5.28 -35.31 -29.16
CA ASP A 417 -4.04 -35.81 -28.62
C ASP A 417 -4.18 -36.64 -27.32
N GLY A 418 -5.40 -36.81 -26.86
CA GLY A 418 -5.71 -37.46 -25.59
C GLY A 418 -5.41 -36.64 -24.34
N VAL A 419 -4.89 -35.41 -24.47
CA VAL A 419 -4.47 -34.55 -23.35
C VAL A 419 -5.18 -33.21 -23.41
N THR A 420 -5.14 -32.51 -24.53
CA THR A 420 -5.54 -31.11 -24.67
C THR A 420 -6.93 -30.96 -25.28
N TRP A 421 -7.82 -30.25 -24.58
CA TRP A 421 -9.12 -29.85 -25.13
C TRP A 421 -8.95 -28.61 -26.00
N THR A 422 -9.42 -28.69 -27.24
CA THR A 422 -9.41 -27.59 -28.21
C THR A 422 -10.82 -27.31 -28.72
N PRO A 423 -11.16 -26.02 -28.95
CA PRO A 423 -12.46 -25.67 -29.51
C PRO A 423 -12.69 -26.38 -30.87
N LEU A 424 -13.85 -26.98 -31.02
CA LEU A 424 -14.33 -27.46 -32.32
C LEU A 424 -15.26 -26.42 -32.97
N THR A 425 -16.27 -25.96 -32.22
CA THR A 425 -17.21 -24.94 -32.69
C THR A 425 -17.95 -24.31 -31.52
N SER A 426 -18.47 -23.10 -31.76
CA SER A 426 -19.40 -22.41 -30.87
C SER A 426 -20.58 -21.89 -31.68
N ARG A 427 -21.81 -22.38 -31.38
CA ARG A 427 -23.01 -22.06 -32.14
C ARG A 427 -24.21 -21.78 -31.26
N VAL A 428 -25.07 -20.90 -31.71
CA VAL A 428 -26.38 -20.72 -31.08
C VAL A 428 -27.30 -21.84 -31.48
N ALA A 429 -27.90 -22.51 -30.49
CA ALA A 429 -28.85 -23.61 -30.75
C ALA A 429 -30.17 -23.05 -31.28
N ALA A 430 -30.57 -23.47 -32.48
CA ALA A 430 -31.87 -23.12 -33.04
C ALA A 430 -33.02 -23.97 -32.45
N GLY A 431 -32.71 -25.07 -31.77
CA GLY A 431 -33.65 -26.01 -31.18
C GLY A 431 -33.05 -26.73 -29.99
N THR A 432 -33.55 -27.91 -29.67
CA THR A 432 -33.10 -28.72 -28.52
C THR A 432 -31.90 -29.62 -28.83
N SER A 433 -31.34 -29.53 -30.03
CA SER A 433 -30.16 -30.28 -30.45
C SER A 433 -29.38 -29.57 -31.54
N LEU A 434 -28.09 -29.87 -31.61
CA LEU A 434 -27.21 -29.61 -32.74
C LEU A 434 -26.73 -30.95 -33.28
N THR A 435 -26.94 -31.21 -34.56
CA THR A 435 -26.64 -32.52 -35.16
C THR A 435 -25.63 -32.40 -36.29
N GLY A 436 -24.81 -33.43 -36.45
CA GLY A 436 -23.92 -33.57 -37.60
C GLY A 436 -22.79 -32.54 -37.64
N ILE A 437 -22.28 -32.06 -36.47
CA ILE A 437 -21.14 -31.18 -36.40
C ILE A 437 -19.89 -31.96 -36.80
N PRO A 438 -19.24 -31.64 -37.93
CA PRO A 438 -18.07 -32.40 -38.39
C PRO A 438 -16.82 -32.09 -37.56
N SER A 439 -15.93 -33.08 -37.43
CA SER A 439 -14.61 -32.98 -36.82
C SER A 439 -13.52 -33.36 -37.83
N PRO A 440 -13.21 -32.52 -38.78
CA PRO A 440 -12.32 -32.85 -39.91
C PRO A 440 -10.83 -32.98 -39.51
N LEU A 441 -10.40 -32.46 -38.35
CA LEU A 441 -9.02 -32.55 -37.90
C LEU A 441 -8.67 -33.92 -37.27
N ALA A 442 -9.60 -34.79 -37.12
CA ALA A 442 -9.39 -36.11 -36.52
C ALA A 442 -8.48 -36.97 -37.39
N ALA A 443 -7.37 -37.45 -36.85
CA ALA A 443 -6.46 -38.34 -37.57
C ALA A 443 -7.04 -39.76 -37.71
N THR A 444 -6.74 -40.43 -38.82
CA THR A 444 -7.17 -41.80 -39.04
C THR A 444 -6.60 -42.75 -37.97
N GLY A 445 -7.48 -43.57 -37.39
CA GLY A 445 -7.11 -44.51 -36.31
C GLY A 445 -6.91 -43.88 -34.95
N ALA A 446 -6.96 -42.56 -34.80
CA ALA A 446 -6.88 -41.89 -33.55
C ALA A 446 -8.19 -41.96 -32.74
N SER A 447 -8.05 -42.07 -31.42
CA SER A 447 -9.19 -41.88 -30.51
C SER A 447 -9.43 -40.38 -30.37
N VAL A 448 -10.61 -39.93 -30.72
CA VAL A 448 -11.03 -38.53 -30.58
C VAL A 448 -12.15 -38.47 -29.57
N SER A 449 -11.99 -37.56 -28.61
CA SER A 449 -12.98 -37.34 -27.56
C SER A 449 -13.65 -35.96 -27.73
N PHE A 450 -14.93 -35.91 -27.35
CA PHE A 450 -15.74 -34.70 -27.45
C PHE A 450 -16.46 -34.42 -26.14
N ARG A 451 -16.61 -33.12 -25.84
CA ARG A 451 -17.48 -32.63 -24.77
C ARG A 451 -18.19 -31.35 -25.22
N ALA A 452 -19.30 -31.06 -24.60
CA ALA A 452 -20.02 -29.82 -24.86
C ALA A 452 -20.57 -29.22 -23.58
N ARG A 453 -20.75 -27.92 -23.60
CA ARG A 453 -21.53 -27.19 -22.62
C ARG A 453 -22.41 -26.17 -23.33
N GLN A 454 -23.43 -25.71 -22.65
CA GLN A 454 -24.24 -24.61 -23.15
C GLN A 454 -24.12 -23.39 -22.23
N ALA A 455 -24.20 -22.22 -22.82
CA ALA A 455 -24.12 -20.95 -22.18
C ALA A 455 -25.29 -20.06 -22.57
N THR A 456 -25.74 -19.26 -21.63
CA THR A 456 -26.72 -18.20 -21.87
C THR A 456 -26.28 -16.95 -21.14
N THR A 457 -26.72 -15.78 -21.59
CA THR A 457 -26.48 -14.53 -20.90
C THR A 457 -27.78 -14.03 -20.30
N VAL A 458 -27.80 -13.85 -19.00
CA VAL A 458 -28.94 -13.27 -18.28
C VAL A 458 -28.45 -12.01 -17.62
N ASP A 459 -29.09 -10.89 -17.88
CA ASP A 459 -28.73 -9.56 -17.33
C ASP A 459 -27.25 -9.18 -17.53
N GLY A 460 -26.66 -9.60 -18.66
CA GLY A 460 -25.25 -9.32 -18.98
C GLY A 460 -24.25 -10.31 -18.38
N VAL A 461 -24.68 -11.28 -17.59
CA VAL A 461 -23.81 -12.29 -16.97
C VAL A 461 -23.89 -13.60 -17.74
N LEU A 462 -22.73 -14.13 -18.10
CA LEU A 462 -22.59 -15.41 -18.77
C LEU A 462 -22.81 -16.55 -17.77
N MET A 463 -23.86 -17.33 -17.98
CA MET A 463 -24.17 -18.55 -17.25
C MET A 463 -23.83 -19.77 -18.11
N GLN A 464 -23.06 -20.69 -17.53
CA GLN A 464 -22.63 -21.91 -18.24
C GLN A 464 -23.09 -23.15 -17.51
N SER A 465 -23.45 -24.17 -18.28
CA SER A 465 -23.64 -25.52 -17.73
C SER A 465 -22.30 -26.16 -17.36
N ALA A 466 -22.36 -27.26 -16.62
CA ALA A 466 -21.23 -28.17 -16.56
C ALA A 466 -20.92 -28.72 -17.96
N TRP A 467 -19.69 -29.19 -18.18
CA TRP A 467 -19.34 -29.96 -19.35
C TRP A 467 -20.07 -31.30 -19.34
N SER A 468 -20.52 -31.76 -20.52
CA SER A 468 -21.10 -33.07 -20.72
C SER A 468 -20.14 -34.20 -20.32
N THR A 469 -20.65 -35.39 -20.14
CA THR A 469 -19.85 -36.61 -20.22
C THR A 469 -19.13 -36.68 -21.57
N VAL A 470 -17.90 -37.20 -21.54
CA VAL A 470 -17.07 -37.34 -22.75
C VAL A 470 -17.60 -38.44 -23.63
N ALA A 471 -17.77 -38.17 -24.92
CA ALA A 471 -18.04 -39.16 -25.95
C ALA A 471 -16.76 -39.37 -26.78
N SER A 472 -16.32 -40.61 -26.93
CA SER A 472 -15.08 -40.93 -27.67
C SER A 472 -15.39 -41.89 -28.84
N ILE A 473 -14.71 -41.69 -29.95
CA ILE A 473 -14.76 -42.55 -31.14
C ILE A 473 -13.34 -42.77 -31.68
N THR A 474 -13.19 -43.84 -32.47
CA THR A 474 -11.99 -43.98 -33.33
C THR A 474 -12.31 -43.36 -34.68
N ALA A 475 -11.55 -42.33 -35.05
CA ALA A 475 -11.77 -41.59 -36.29
C ALA A 475 -11.23 -42.37 -37.50
N ALA A 476 -11.93 -42.28 -38.65
CA ALA A 476 -11.53 -42.87 -39.92
C ALA A 476 -11.80 -41.90 -41.08
N PRO A 477 -11.26 -40.69 -41.06
CA PRO A 477 -11.44 -39.77 -42.20
C PRO A 477 -10.70 -40.27 -43.44
N SER A 478 -11.31 -40.08 -44.59
CA SER A 478 -10.78 -40.56 -45.87
C SER A 478 -10.59 -39.47 -46.93
N GLY A 479 -10.83 -38.22 -46.58
CA GLY A 479 -10.75 -37.07 -47.50
C GLY A 479 -9.58 -36.14 -47.24
N CYS A 480 -9.33 -35.24 -48.19
CA CYS A 480 -8.52 -34.06 -47.99
C CYS A 480 -9.44 -32.85 -47.73
N TYR A 481 -9.18 -32.11 -46.67
CA TYR A 481 -10.03 -30.99 -46.27
C TYR A 481 -9.20 -29.73 -46.05
N VAL A 482 -9.79 -28.57 -46.35
CA VAL A 482 -9.36 -27.29 -45.80
C VAL A 482 -10.33 -26.91 -44.70
N VAL A 483 -9.83 -26.55 -43.52
CA VAL A 483 -10.61 -26.33 -42.29
C VAL A 483 -10.38 -24.94 -41.77
N ASP A 484 -11.43 -24.30 -41.32
CA ASP A 484 -11.38 -22.95 -40.74
C ASP A 484 -10.58 -22.93 -39.43
N ASP A 485 -9.78 -21.88 -39.20
CA ASP A 485 -8.98 -21.78 -38.01
C ASP A 485 -9.80 -21.36 -36.77
N ASP A 486 -10.83 -20.54 -36.98
CA ASP A 486 -11.69 -20.02 -35.90
C ASP A 486 -12.83 -21.00 -35.55
N ASP A 487 -13.48 -21.59 -36.55
CA ASP A 487 -14.51 -22.63 -36.38
C ASP A 487 -14.11 -23.94 -37.08
N ARG A 488 -13.46 -24.82 -36.34
CA ARG A 488 -12.92 -26.08 -36.86
C ARG A 488 -13.96 -27.08 -37.31
N SER A 489 -15.24 -26.81 -37.17
CA SER A 489 -16.32 -27.56 -37.77
C SER A 489 -16.69 -27.10 -39.18
N VAL A 490 -16.15 -25.97 -39.63
CA VAL A 490 -16.33 -25.45 -40.96
C VAL A 490 -15.21 -25.93 -41.86
N TYR A 491 -15.54 -26.74 -42.85
CA TYR A 491 -14.56 -27.30 -43.75
C TYR A 491 -15.07 -27.31 -45.18
N LEU A 492 -14.16 -27.55 -46.12
CA LEU A 492 -14.45 -27.79 -47.53
C LEU A 492 -13.63 -29.00 -47.99
N ASP A 493 -14.30 -29.90 -48.70
CA ASP A 493 -13.61 -30.99 -49.44
C ASP A 493 -12.70 -30.36 -50.52
N ALA A 494 -11.45 -30.71 -50.47
CA ALA A 494 -10.44 -30.17 -51.36
C ALA A 494 -9.55 -31.29 -51.91
N PRO A 495 -10.03 -32.06 -52.89
CA PRO A 495 -9.28 -33.18 -53.47
C PRO A 495 -7.92 -32.74 -53.98
N LEU A 496 -6.87 -33.47 -53.61
CA LEU A 496 -5.51 -33.24 -54.06
C LEU A 496 -5.24 -33.98 -55.37
N GLU A 497 -4.64 -33.27 -56.32
CA GLU A 497 -4.01 -33.89 -57.50
C GLU A 497 -2.59 -34.33 -57.17
N SER A 498 -1.87 -33.49 -56.44
CA SER A 498 -0.53 -33.79 -55.96
C SER A 498 -0.18 -33.07 -54.66
N ASP A 499 0.52 -33.76 -53.79
CA ASP A 499 1.24 -33.20 -52.67
C ASP A 499 2.68 -33.02 -53.09
N GLY A 500 3.11 -31.78 -53.25
CA GLY A 500 4.47 -31.47 -53.66
C GLY A 500 5.50 -31.67 -52.54
N PRO A 501 6.77 -31.47 -52.83
CA PRO A 501 7.81 -31.64 -51.80
C PRO A 501 7.58 -30.74 -50.61
N ARG A 502 7.74 -31.30 -49.42
CA ARG A 502 7.72 -30.60 -48.13
C ARG A 502 9.15 -30.38 -47.68
N GLU A 503 9.39 -29.22 -47.12
CA GLU A 503 10.73 -28.83 -46.64
C GLU A 503 10.59 -28.28 -45.21
N ILE A 504 11.44 -28.76 -44.30
CA ILE A 504 11.56 -28.20 -42.96
C ILE A 504 12.35 -26.89 -43.06
N VAL A 505 11.76 -25.80 -42.58
CA VAL A 505 12.36 -24.48 -42.57
C VAL A 505 13.34 -24.40 -41.42
N GLN A 506 14.62 -24.55 -41.74
CA GLN A 506 15.70 -24.40 -40.78
C GLN A 506 16.75 -23.44 -41.34
N SER A 507 17.08 -22.38 -40.62
CA SER A 507 18.21 -21.58 -41.01
C SER A 507 19.49 -22.07 -40.33
N VAL A 508 20.55 -22.28 -41.14
CA VAL A 508 21.84 -22.69 -40.68
C VAL A 508 22.83 -21.54 -40.96
N SER A 509 23.41 -20.99 -39.92
CA SER A 509 24.50 -20.02 -40.06
C SER A 509 25.82 -20.69 -39.76
N VAL A 510 26.75 -20.59 -40.69
CA VAL A 510 28.10 -21.13 -40.55
C VAL A 510 29.08 -19.95 -40.44
N THR A 511 29.71 -19.79 -39.30
CA THR A 511 30.65 -18.70 -39.03
C THR A 511 32.05 -19.26 -38.84
N TYR A 512 33.00 -18.76 -39.64
CA TYR A 512 34.41 -19.05 -39.48
C TYR A 512 35.11 -17.92 -38.71
N GLY A 513 35.62 -18.22 -37.52
CA GLY A 513 36.47 -17.27 -36.80
C GLY A 513 37.82 -17.11 -37.50
N LEU A 514 38.38 -15.90 -37.52
CA LEU A 514 39.70 -15.65 -38.09
C LEU A 514 40.75 -16.53 -37.39
N GLY A 515 41.36 -17.47 -38.10
CA GLY A 515 42.38 -18.40 -37.55
C GLY A 515 41.80 -19.67 -36.92
N ALA A 516 40.49 -19.91 -36.98
CA ALA A 516 39.90 -21.14 -36.49
C ALA A 516 39.95 -22.26 -37.53
N SER A 517 40.33 -23.45 -37.09
CA SER A 517 40.38 -24.66 -37.93
C SER A 517 39.02 -25.35 -38.07
N SER A 518 38.00 -24.91 -37.35
CA SER A 518 36.65 -25.45 -37.40
C SER A 518 35.61 -24.33 -37.49
N ALA A 519 34.56 -24.58 -38.24
CA ALA A 519 33.42 -23.68 -38.34
C ALA A 519 32.49 -23.82 -37.12
N ARG A 520 31.95 -22.72 -36.62
CA ARG A 520 30.79 -22.71 -35.72
C ARG A 520 29.54 -22.80 -36.58
N VAL A 521 28.74 -23.81 -36.32
CA VAL A 521 27.44 -24.01 -36.97
C VAL A 521 26.34 -23.69 -35.98
N ASP A 522 25.70 -22.57 -36.17
CA ASP A 522 24.50 -22.19 -35.40
C ASP A 522 23.25 -22.58 -36.21
N ARG A 523 22.41 -23.41 -35.59
CA ARG A 523 21.13 -23.83 -36.16
C ARG A 523 19.99 -23.14 -35.40
N THR A 524 19.06 -22.51 -36.12
CA THR A 524 17.81 -22.09 -35.51
C THR A 524 16.93 -23.31 -35.23
N PRO A 525 16.08 -23.26 -34.19
CA PRO A 525 15.02 -24.26 -34.00
C PRO A 525 14.20 -24.43 -35.28
N GLU A 526 13.64 -25.61 -35.49
CA GLU A 526 12.75 -25.86 -36.62
C GLU A 526 11.56 -24.89 -36.59
N ALA A 527 11.37 -24.15 -37.66
CA ALA A 527 10.34 -23.12 -37.78
C ALA A 527 9.04 -23.65 -38.44
N GLY A 528 8.90 -24.96 -38.47
CA GLY A 528 7.78 -25.64 -39.14
C GLY A 528 8.11 -26.07 -40.58
N GLU A 529 7.10 -26.63 -41.25
CA GLU A 529 7.22 -27.08 -42.64
C GLU A 529 6.75 -25.99 -43.62
N ARG A 530 7.29 -26.02 -44.80
CA ARG A 530 6.71 -25.35 -45.97
C ARG A 530 6.53 -26.37 -47.11
N GLY A 531 5.56 -26.14 -47.95
CA GLY A 531 5.30 -27.05 -49.06
C GLY A 531 4.49 -26.39 -50.17
N SER A 532 4.28 -27.16 -51.20
CA SER A 532 3.36 -26.84 -52.26
C SER A 532 2.37 -27.98 -52.44
N LEU A 533 1.18 -27.69 -52.89
CA LEU A 533 0.16 -28.67 -53.24
C LEU A 533 -0.64 -28.17 -54.41
N VAL A 534 -1.32 -29.08 -55.06
CA VAL A 534 -2.20 -28.80 -56.16
C VAL A 534 -3.54 -29.47 -55.91
N TRP A 535 -4.58 -28.68 -55.79
CA TRP A 535 -5.94 -29.18 -55.72
C TRP A 535 -6.55 -29.35 -57.11
N VAL A 536 -7.36 -30.36 -57.27
CA VAL A 536 -8.15 -30.57 -58.48
C VAL A 536 -9.62 -30.25 -58.23
N THR A 537 -10.24 -29.51 -59.12
CA THR A 537 -11.68 -29.24 -59.09
C THR A 537 -12.31 -29.75 -60.37
N THR A 538 -13.45 -30.46 -60.27
CA THR A 538 -14.13 -31.08 -61.40
C THR A 538 -15.25 -30.19 -61.94
N THR A 539 -15.82 -29.35 -61.10
CA THR A 539 -16.91 -28.43 -61.45
C THR A 539 -16.52 -26.96 -61.27
N ALA A 540 -17.25 -26.08 -61.94
CA ALA A 540 -17.09 -24.64 -61.75
C ALA A 540 -17.53 -24.21 -60.35
N ALA A 541 -18.49 -24.89 -59.73
CA ALA A 541 -18.98 -24.63 -58.39
C ALA A 541 -17.90 -24.95 -57.32
N GLU A 542 -17.28 -26.15 -57.41
CA GLU A 542 -16.20 -26.55 -56.52
C GLU A 542 -15.04 -25.56 -56.61
N ARG A 543 -14.65 -25.17 -57.83
CA ARG A 543 -13.60 -24.17 -58.02
C ARG A 543 -13.94 -22.84 -57.39
N ALA A 544 -15.15 -22.35 -57.61
CA ALA A 544 -15.60 -21.07 -57.04
C ALA A 544 -15.60 -21.15 -55.49
N ALA A 545 -16.07 -22.26 -54.92
CA ALA A 545 -16.09 -22.48 -53.48
C ALA A 545 -14.70 -22.49 -52.88
N LEU A 546 -13.75 -23.24 -53.49
CA LEU A 546 -12.37 -23.32 -53.00
C LEU A 546 -11.63 -21.97 -53.13
N LEU A 547 -11.83 -21.25 -54.23
CA LEU A 547 -11.23 -19.93 -54.40
C LEU A 547 -11.82 -18.93 -53.41
N ALA A 548 -13.12 -18.91 -53.20
CA ALA A 548 -13.79 -18.08 -52.21
C ALA A 548 -13.30 -18.40 -50.78
N TRP A 549 -13.13 -19.70 -50.49
CA TRP A 549 -12.54 -20.12 -49.20
C TRP A 549 -11.15 -19.54 -48.98
N LEU A 550 -10.26 -19.70 -49.95
CA LEU A 550 -8.89 -19.24 -49.92
C LEU A 550 -8.77 -17.68 -49.88
N ASP A 551 -9.75 -16.98 -50.47
CA ASP A 551 -9.79 -15.52 -50.43
C ASP A 551 -10.23 -14.98 -49.08
N ALA A 552 -11.11 -15.68 -48.40
CA ALA A 552 -11.63 -15.27 -47.12
C ALA A 552 -10.65 -15.56 -45.95
N ARG A 553 -9.63 -16.42 -46.18
CA ARG A 553 -8.75 -16.93 -45.11
C ARG A 553 -7.29 -16.84 -45.47
N THR A 554 -6.50 -16.23 -44.61
CA THR A 554 -5.03 -16.18 -44.75
C THR A 554 -4.35 -17.32 -44.00
N VAL A 555 -4.96 -17.79 -42.91
CA VAL A 555 -4.52 -18.94 -42.10
C VAL A 555 -5.67 -19.94 -42.01
N PHE A 556 -5.38 -21.19 -42.13
CA PHE A 556 -6.34 -22.30 -42.06
C PHE A 556 -5.61 -23.62 -41.85
N TRP A 557 -6.36 -24.69 -41.60
CA TRP A 557 -5.80 -26.04 -41.52
C TRP A 557 -5.94 -26.76 -42.84
N ILE A 558 -4.93 -27.56 -43.21
CA ILE A 558 -5.02 -28.55 -44.27
C ILE A 558 -4.99 -29.94 -43.64
N VAL A 559 -5.96 -30.77 -43.96
CA VAL A 559 -5.98 -32.17 -43.57
C VAL A 559 -5.63 -32.97 -44.81
N PHE A 560 -4.52 -33.68 -44.75
CA PHE A 560 -4.05 -34.52 -45.85
C PHE A 560 -4.72 -35.91 -45.77
N PRO A 561 -5.00 -36.54 -46.91
CA PRO A 561 -5.50 -37.90 -46.92
C PRO A 561 -4.50 -38.87 -46.30
N PRO A 562 -4.96 -40.00 -45.72
CA PRO A 562 -4.04 -41.01 -45.20
C PRO A 562 -3.24 -41.62 -46.36
N GLU A 563 -1.93 -41.53 -46.28
CA GLU A 563 -1.00 -42.17 -47.22
C GLU A 563 -0.45 -43.45 -46.59
N ASP A 564 -0.53 -44.56 -47.28
CA ASP A 564 0.13 -45.85 -47.04
C ASP A 564 0.42 -46.23 -45.58
N GLY A 565 -0.58 -46.12 -44.70
CA GLY A 565 -0.46 -46.46 -43.28
C GLY A 565 0.13 -45.39 -42.39
N LEU A 566 0.41 -44.20 -42.87
CA LEU A 566 0.76 -43.02 -42.08
C LEU A 566 -0.52 -42.34 -41.56
N ALA A 567 -0.47 -41.90 -40.32
CA ALA A 567 -1.54 -41.11 -39.71
C ALA A 567 -1.77 -39.83 -40.53
N THR A 568 -3.04 -39.48 -40.76
CA THR A 568 -3.41 -38.21 -41.39
C THR A 568 -2.82 -37.07 -40.63
N ALA A 569 -2.03 -36.22 -41.29
CA ALA A 569 -1.45 -35.03 -40.66
C ALA A 569 -2.33 -33.82 -40.95
N ALA A 570 -2.81 -33.16 -39.93
CA ALA A 570 -3.39 -31.83 -40.02
C ALA A 570 -2.33 -30.78 -39.78
N LYS A 571 -2.20 -29.81 -40.68
CA LYS A 571 -1.23 -28.72 -40.58
C LYS A 571 -1.95 -27.38 -40.58
N ARG A 572 -1.68 -26.56 -39.59
CA ARG A 572 -2.08 -25.15 -39.58
C ARG A 572 -1.15 -24.36 -40.47
N VAL A 573 -1.66 -23.74 -41.51
CA VAL A 573 -0.83 -23.14 -42.54
C VAL A 573 -1.25 -21.70 -42.88
N ALA A 574 -0.28 -20.90 -43.32
CA ALA A 574 -0.53 -19.66 -44.04
C ALA A 574 -0.19 -19.83 -45.52
N ARG A 575 -1.04 -19.30 -46.37
CA ARG A 575 -0.79 -19.27 -47.81
C ARG A 575 0.32 -18.24 -48.13
N THR A 576 1.31 -18.67 -48.91
CA THR A 576 2.47 -17.81 -49.27
C THR A 576 2.43 -17.34 -50.73
N THR A 577 1.62 -17.95 -51.58
CA THR A 577 1.48 -17.55 -52.98
C THR A 577 0.18 -16.85 -53.30
N PRO A 578 0.17 -15.90 -54.27
CA PRO A 578 -1.07 -15.41 -54.85
C PRO A 578 -1.88 -16.55 -55.44
N ARG A 579 -3.20 -16.39 -55.46
CA ARG A 579 -4.09 -17.38 -56.07
C ARG A 579 -3.84 -17.41 -57.59
N SER A 580 -3.73 -18.62 -58.12
CA SER A 580 -3.71 -18.90 -59.56
C SER A 580 -4.46 -20.18 -59.84
N TRP A 581 -4.83 -20.39 -61.07
CA TRP A 581 -5.41 -21.64 -61.51
C TRP A 581 -5.00 -21.92 -62.96
N GLU A 582 -4.79 -23.17 -63.28
CA GLU A 582 -4.41 -23.62 -64.61
C GLU A 582 -5.47 -24.59 -65.18
N ARG A 583 -5.60 -24.56 -66.47
CA ARG A 583 -6.48 -25.50 -67.17
C ARG A 583 -5.66 -26.73 -67.61
N LEU A 584 -6.09 -27.91 -67.18
CA LEU A 584 -5.54 -29.15 -67.73
C LEU A 584 -5.91 -29.26 -69.20
N ALA A 585 -4.91 -29.20 -70.06
CA ALA A 585 -5.09 -29.06 -71.52
C ALA A 585 -5.48 -30.32 -72.25
N GLN A 586 -5.49 -31.50 -71.62
CA GLN A 586 -5.65 -32.81 -72.33
C GLN A 586 -6.81 -33.71 -71.94
N VAL A 587 -7.73 -33.24 -71.06
CA VAL A 587 -8.85 -34.09 -70.63
C VAL A 587 -10.17 -33.51 -71.08
N ALA A 588 -11.07 -34.30 -71.58
CA ALA A 588 -12.43 -33.91 -72.03
C ALA A 588 -13.34 -33.46 -70.85
N ILE A 589 -12.86 -33.56 -69.60
CA ILE A 589 -13.54 -33.14 -68.38
C ILE A 589 -12.99 -31.79 -67.95
N PRO A 590 -13.78 -30.86 -67.47
CA PRO A 590 -13.37 -29.50 -67.14
C PRO A 590 -12.56 -29.42 -65.81
N HIS A 591 -11.59 -30.29 -65.62
CA HIS A 591 -10.70 -30.24 -64.47
C HIS A 591 -9.87 -28.94 -64.46
N ARG A 592 -9.71 -28.36 -63.30
CA ARG A 592 -8.85 -27.19 -63.05
C ARG A 592 -7.94 -27.46 -61.89
N LEU A 593 -6.66 -27.13 -62.05
CA LEU A 593 -5.64 -27.22 -61.03
C LEU A 593 -5.51 -25.89 -60.31
N ILE A 594 -5.49 -25.94 -59.00
CA ILE A 594 -5.26 -24.77 -58.14
C ILE A 594 -3.99 -25.02 -57.35
N PRO A 595 -2.83 -24.50 -57.81
CA PRO A 595 -1.59 -24.60 -57.07
C PRO A 595 -1.56 -23.65 -55.90
N MET A 596 -0.97 -24.09 -54.80
CA MET A 596 -0.75 -23.26 -53.61
C MET A 596 0.56 -23.62 -52.90
N SER A 597 1.31 -22.61 -52.51
CA SER A 597 2.41 -22.79 -51.58
C SER A 597 1.99 -22.32 -50.19
N TRP A 598 2.50 -22.97 -49.17
CA TRP A 598 2.11 -22.75 -47.80
C TRP A 598 3.32 -22.83 -46.84
N VAL A 599 3.17 -22.25 -45.68
CA VAL A 599 4.09 -22.38 -44.55
C VAL A 599 3.28 -22.72 -43.31
N GLU A 600 3.78 -23.66 -42.53
CA GLU A 600 3.18 -24.06 -41.26
C GLU A 600 3.23 -22.88 -40.26
N GLN A 601 2.14 -22.70 -39.57
CA GLN A 601 2.01 -21.69 -38.50
C GLN A 601 2.05 -22.39 -37.14
N PRO A 602 2.76 -21.83 -36.16
CA PRO A 602 2.82 -22.37 -34.82
C PRO A 602 1.47 -22.36 -34.10
#